data_25003e7312b2c94207351a1890e72a1a
#
_entry.id   25003e7312b2c94207351a1890e72a1a
#
_cell.length_a   1.000
_cell.length_b   1.000
_cell.length_c   1.000
_cell.angle_alpha   90.00
_cell.angle_beta   90.00
_cell.angle_gamma   90.00
#
_symmetry.space_group_name_H-M   'P 1'
#
loop_
_entity.id
_entity.type
_entity.pdbx_description
1 polymer ?
#
loop_
_entity_poly.entity_id
_entity_poly.type
_entity_poly.pdbx_seq_one_letter_code
_entity_poly.pdbx_strand_id
1 'polypeptide(L)'
;AHIVTSTTHKTLRGPRGGVILMGKDFPNPWGKKTPKGEIKMMSQLLDSAVFPGIQGGPLEHVIAAKAVAFGEILQPEYKEYAKQVQKNAAVLAQALIDRGFTIVSGGTDNHSMLVDLRSKYPDLTGKVAEKALVSADITVNKNMVPFDSRSAFQTSGIRLGTPAITTRGAKEDLMIE
;
A
#
# COMPACT_ATOMS: atom_id res chain seq x y z
N ALA A 1 10.40 13.50 6.39
CA ALA A 1 10.35 13.73 4.94
C ALA A 1 9.87 15.17 4.67
N HIS A 2 10.39 15.81 3.62
CA HIS A 2 9.92 17.15 3.21
C HIS A 2 8.60 17.05 2.44
N ILE A 3 8.48 16.01 1.62
CA ILE A 3 7.31 15.72 0.78
C ILE A 3 6.98 14.24 0.91
N VAL A 4 5.69 13.92 1.00
CA VAL A 4 5.16 12.57 1.01
C VAL A 4 4.08 12.45 -0.06
N THR A 5 4.13 11.42 -0.86
CA THR A 5 3.08 11.09 -1.83
C THR A 5 2.41 9.78 -1.44
N SER A 6 1.11 9.70 -1.60
CA SER A 6 0.35 8.49 -1.32
C SER A 6 -0.88 8.39 -2.23
N THR A 7 -1.54 7.25 -2.18
CA THR A 7 -2.86 7.06 -2.81
C THR A 7 -3.96 7.18 -1.75
N THR A 8 -5.11 7.69 -2.14
CA THR A 8 -6.25 7.83 -1.24
C THR A 8 -7.15 6.58 -1.18
N HIS A 9 -7.02 5.68 -2.14
CA HIS A 9 -7.92 4.53 -2.36
C HIS A 9 -7.40 3.18 -1.84
N LYS A 10 -6.33 3.17 -1.05
CA LYS A 10 -5.79 1.95 -0.42
C LYS A 10 -6.11 1.96 1.07
N THR A 11 -5.11 1.94 1.93
CA THR A 11 -5.33 1.91 3.39
C THR A 11 -6.13 3.11 3.91
N LEU A 12 -6.04 4.27 3.26
CA LEU A 12 -6.86 5.44 3.60
C LEU A 12 -8.35 5.28 3.27
N ARG A 13 -8.74 4.23 2.54
CA ARG A 13 -10.13 3.84 2.23
C ARG A 13 -10.97 4.91 1.55
N GLY A 14 -10.33 5.85 0.88
CA GLY A 14 -10.98 6.94 0.15
C GLY A 14 -11.22 6.63 -1.34
N PRO A 15 -11.65 7.61 -2.11
CA PRO A 15 -11.85 7.49 -3.56
C PRO A 15 -10.52 7.35 -4.28
N ARG A 16 -10.56 6.86 -5.54
CA ARG A 16 -9.36 6.83 -6.39
C ARG A 16 -8.76 8.21 -6.54
N GLY A 17 -7.46 8.28 -6.28
CA GLY A 17 -6.70 9.51 -6.42
C GLY A 17 -5.37 9.45 -5.72
N GLY A 18 -4.60 10.51 -5.87
CA GLY A 18 -3.36 10.75 -5.15
C GLY A 18 -3.52 11.85 -4.11
N VAL A 19 -2.56 11.90 -3.22
CA VAL A 19 -2.35 13.01 -2.29
C VAL A 19 -0.85 13.31 -2.21
N ILE A 20 -0.53 14.59 -2.21
CA ILE A 20 0.82 15.10 -1.97
C ILE A 20 0.74 15.92 -0.69
N LEU A 21 1.53 15.53 0.30
CA LEU A 21 1.65 16.23 1.56
C LEU A 21 3.04 16.85 1.64
N MET A 22 3.08 18.11 2.01
CA MET A 22 4.33 18.84 2.23
C MET A 22 4.30 19.42 3.64
N GLY A 23 5.42 19.28 4.35
CA GLY A 23 5.60 19.90 5.66
C GLY A 23 5.84 21.41 5.52
N LYS A 24 6.94 21.88 6.05
CA LYS A 24 7.34 23.27 5.89
C LYS A 24 7.76 23.53 4.43
N ASP A 25 7.26 24.65 3.84
CA ASP A 25 7.65 25.05 2.48
C ASP A 25 9.11 25.53 2.45
N PHE A 26 9.76 25.39 1.31
CA PHE A 26 11.17 25.73 1.13
C PHE A 26 11.47 26.16 -0.32
N PRO A 27 12.53 26.96 -0.55
CA PRO A 27 12.98 27.30 -1.89
C PRO A 27 13.34 26.05 -2.70
N ASN A 28 12.93 25.99 -3.96
CA ASN A 28 13.24 24.82 -4.79
C ASN A 28 14.76 24.65 -5.00
N PRO A 29 15.29 23.43 -4.92
CA PRO A 29 16.73 23.17 -5.02
C PRO A 29 17.28 23.29 -6.45
N TRP A 30 16.42 23.41 -7.45
CA TRP A 30 16.81 23.49 -8.85
C TRP A 30 16.99 24.93 -9.35
N GLY A 31 16.88 25.92 -8.47
CA GLY A 31 17.05 27.34 -8.82
C GLY A 31 16.01 27.89 -9.80
N LYS A 32 14.85 27.21 -9.94
CA LYS A 32 13.78 27.71 -10.81
C LYS A 32 13.21 29.01 -10.29
N LYS A 33 13.08 29.99 -11.18
CA LYS A 33 12.68 31.37 -10.84
C LYS A 33 11.28 31.73 -11.38
N THR A 34 10.67 32.70 -10.75
CA THR A 34 9.49 33.41 -11.27
C THR A 34 9.90 34.31 -12.42
N PRO A 35 8.95 34.86 -13.23
CA PRO A 35 9.25 35.88 -14.23
C PRO A 35 9.92 37.14 -13.66
N LYS A 36 9.73 37.41 -12.36
CA LYS A 36 10.36 38.52 -11.64
C LYS A 36 11.77 38.20 -11.13
N GLY A 37 12.31 37.00 -11.39
CA GLY A 37 13.66 36.60 -10.99
C GLY A 37 13.77 36.02 -9.57
N GLU A 38 12.71 35.90 -8.81
CA GLU A 38 12.67 35.34 -7.47
C GLU A 38 12.71 33.79 -7.53
N ILE A 39 13.37 33.15 -6.58
CA ILE A 39 13.36 31.67 -6.46
C ILE A 39 11.94 31.21 -6.12
N LYS A 40 11.40 30.31 -6.93
CA LYS A 40 10.10 29.67 -6.64
C LYS A 40 10.19 28.79 -5.40
N MET A 41 9.15 28.84 -4.58
CA MET A 41 8.98 27.90 -3.48
C MET A 41 8.58 26.51 -4.02
N MET A 42 8.83 25.46 -3.23
CA MET A 42 8.53 24.08 -3.63
C MET A 42 7.02 23.86 -3.82
N SER A 43 6.17 24.48 -3.00
CA SER A 43 4.72 24.47 -3.17
C SER A 43 4.29 24.95 -4.55
N GLN A 44 4.85 26.07 -5.03
CA GLN A 44 4.53 26.61 -6.35
C GLN A 44 4.88 25.65 -7.50
N LEU A 45 5.96 24.86 -7.34
CA LEU A 45 6.33 23.85 -8.32
C LEU A 45 5.39 22.65 -8.27
N LEU A 46 5.00 22.21 -7.09
CA LEU A 46 4.05 21.10 -6.92
C LEU A 46 2.67 21.48 -7.48
N ASP A 47 2.16 22.65 -7.12
CA ASP A 47 0.88 23.15 -7.61
C ASP A 47 0.85 23.23 -9.14
N SER A 48 1.88 23.83 -9.74
CA SER A 48 1.96 23.94 -11.21
C SER A 48 2.17 22.59 -11.91
N ALA A 49 2.80 21.63 -11.25
CA ALA A 49 2.95 20.27 -11.78
C ALA A 49 1.61 19.49 -11.74
N VAL A 50 0.80 19.72 -10.72
CA VAL A 50 -0.54 19.16 -10.65
C VAL A 50 -1.45 19.86 -11.65
N PHE A 51 -1.57 21.19 -11.55
CA PHE A 51 -2.40 21.99 -12.45
C PHE A 51 -1.65 23.27 -12.88
N PRO A 52 -1.53 23.53 -14.17
CA PRO A 52 -2.09 22.80 -15.31
C PRO A 52 -1.19 21.67 -15.86
N GLY A 53 -0.15 21.24 -15.12
CA GLY A 53 0.87 20.32 -15.63
C GLY A 53 0.33 18.97 -16.07
N ILE A 54 -0.44 18.29 -15.22
CA ILE A 54 -0.97 16.93 -15.47
C ILE A 54 -2.49 16.91 -15.43
N GLN A 55 -3.11 17.68 -14.52
CA GLN A 55 -4.55 17.71 -14.30
C GLN A 55 -5.20 18.89 -15.08
N GLY A 56 -6.51 18.75 -15.32
CA GLY A 56 -7.38 19.80 -15.85
C GLY A 56 -8.45 20.19 -14.83
N GLY A 57 -9.71 20.32 -15.29
CA GLY A 57 -10.85 20.60 -14.43
C GLY A 57 -10.95 19.58 -13.28
N PRO A 58 -11.08 20.04 -12.04
CA PRO A 58 -11.07 19.15 -10.88
C PRO A 58 -12.35 18.30 -10.80
N LEU A 59 -12.20 17.03 -10.40
CA LEU A 59 -13.31 16.15 -10.07
C LEU A 59 -13.78 16.46 -8.65
N GLU A 60 -14.63 17.44 -8.47
CA GLU A 60 -15.01 17.95 -7.14
C GLU A 60 -15.68 16.91 -6.26
N HIS A 61 -16.48 16.00 -6.84
CA HIS A 61 -17.05 14.87 -6.12
C HIS A 61 -15.96 13.93 -5.52
N VAL A 62 -14.83 13.74 -6.22
CA VAL A 62 -13.68 12.98 -5.70
C VAL A 62 -13.00 13.76 -4.58
N ILE A 63 -12.87 15.08 -4.72
CA ILE A 63 -12.26 15.95 -3.68
C ILE A 63 -13.13 15.92 -2.42
N ALA A 64 -14.44 16.06 -2.55
CA ALA A 64 -15.38 15.94 -1.44
C ALA A 64 -15.30 14.56 -0.76
N ALA A 65 -15.25 13.47 -1.55
CA ALA A 65 -15.09 12.13 -1.01
C ALA A 65 -13.75 11.92 -0.28
N LYS A 66 -12.65 12.57 -0.74
CA LYS A 66 -11.37 12.58 -0.01
C LYS A 66 -11.51 13.28 1.34
N ALA A 67 -12.21 14.41 1.39
CA ALA A 67 -12.43 15.13 2.65
C ALA A 67 -13.18 14.27 3.67
N VAL A 68 -14.22 13.55 3.25
CA VAL A 68 -14.95 12.60 4.11
C VAL A 68 -14.02 11.49 4.60
N ALA A 69 -13.26 10.85 3.69
CA ALA A 69 -12.32 9.79 4.05
C ALA A 69 -11.25 10.29 5.04
N PHE A 70 -10.73 11.49 4.86
CA PHE A 70 -9.76 12.08 5.80
C PHE A 70 -10.40 12.40 7.15
N GLY A 71 -11.66 12.83 7.18
CA GLY A 71 -12.42 12.99 8.42
C GLY A 71 -12.57 11.67 9.19
N GLU A 72 -12.85 10.56 8.49
CA GLU A 72 -12.95 9.24 9.09
C GLU A 72 -11.62 8.75 9.67
N ILE A 73 -10.50 8.91 8.94
CA ILE A 73 -9.19 8.44 9.45
C ILE A 73 -8.64 9.25 10.63
N LEU A 74 -9.19 10.44 10.90
CA LEU A 74 -8.87 11.23 12.08
C LEU A 74 -9.56 10.73 13.33
N GLN A 75 -10.57 9.85 13.21
CA GLN A 75 -11.31 9.31 14.35
C GLN A 75 -10.47 8.25 15.10
N PRO A 76 -10.67 8.10 16.42
CA PRO A 76 -9.97 7.10 17.23
C PRO A 76 -10.12 5.67 16.70
N GLU A 77 -11.30 5.33 16.19
CA GLU A 77 -11.64 4.00 15.65
C GLU A 77 -10.73 3.58 14.51
N TYR A 78 -10.29 4.53 13.69
CA TYR A 78 -9.35 4.24 12.62
C TYR A 78 -7.97 3.82 13.16
N LYS A 79 -7.52 4.39 14.26
CA LYS A 79 -6.27 4.00 14.91
C LYS A 79 -6.34 2.57 15.44
N GLU A 80 -7.47 2.20 16.05
CA GLU A 80 -7.67 0.83 16.53
C GLU A 80 -7.74 -0.17 15.35
N TYR A 81 -8.44 0.20 14.28
CA TYR A 81 -8.43 -0.56 13.04
C TYR A 81 -7.01 -0.77 12.50
N ALA A 82 -6.21 0.29 12.40
CA ALA A 82 -4.85 0.21 11.89
C ALA A 82 -3.94 -0.69 12.74
N LYS A 83 -4.08 -0.63 14.07
CA LYS A 83 -3.39 -1.55 14.99
C LYS A 83 -3.83 -3.00 14.79
N GLN A 84 -5.13 -3.22 14.62
CA GLN A 84 -5.65 -4.57 14.38
C GLN A 84 -5.14 -5.13 13.05
N VAL A 85 -5.04 -4.32 12.00
CA VAL A 85 -4.43 -4.72 10.72
C VAL A 85 -3.00 -5.23 10.92
N GLN A 86 -2.18 -4.50 11.69
CA GLN A 86 -0.79 -4.91 11.98
C GLN A 86 -0.73 -6.20 12.79
N LYS A 87 -1.57 -6.33 13.84
CA LYS A 87 -1.65 -7.55 14.65
C LYS A 87 -2.03 -8.77 13.81
N ASN A 88 -3.08 -8.64 13.02
CA ASN A 88 -3.51 -9.70 12.11
C ASN A 88 -2.40 -10.10 11.14
N ALA A 89 -1.68 -9.14 10.57
CA ALA A 89 -0.59 -9.41 9.65
C ALA A 89 0.58 -10.15 10.34
N ALA A 90 0.97 -9.72 11.54
CA ALA A 90 2.04 -10.37 12.30
C ALA A 90 1.68 -11.82 12.67
N VAL A 91 0.45 -12.06 13.12
CA VAL A 91 -0.02 -13.42 13.48
C VAL A 91 -0.12 -14.31 12.24
N LEU A 92 -0.67 -13.81 11.13
CA LEU A 92 -0.72 -14.55 9.86
C LEU A 92 0.69 -14.91 9.36
N ALA A 93 1.63 -13.97 9.43
CA ALA A 93 3.01 -14.21 9.04
C ALA A 93 3.64 -15.33 9.89
N GLN A 94 3.45 -15.27 11.21
CA GLN A 94 3.98 -16.28 12.12
C GLN A 94 3.32 -17.64 11.87
N ALA A 95 2.01 -17.69 11.70
CA ALA A 95 1.28 -18.92 11.42
C ALA A 95 1.74 -19.60 10.10
N LEU A 96 2.12 -18.80 9.10
CA LEU A 96 2.70 -19.32 7.86
C LEU A 96 4.13 -19.83 8.06
N ILE A 97 4.94 -19.14 8.85
CA ILE A 97 6.30 -19.58 9.22
C ILE A 97 6.24 -20.92 9.97
N ASP A 98 5.35 -21.04 10.94
CA ASP A 98 5.15 -22.27 11.73
C ASP A 98 4.72 -23.46 10.85
N ARG A 99 4.06 -23.17 9.73
CA ARG A 99 3.68 -24.15 8.70
C ARG A 99 4.76 -24.39 7.64
N GLY A 100 5.96 -23.84 7.83
CA GLY A 100 7.13 -24.06 6.98
C GLY A 100 7.20 -23.20 5.71
N PHE A 101 6.45 -22.10 5.63
CA PHE A 101 6.63 -21.12 4.57
C PHE A 101 7.71 -20.10 4.96
N THR A 102 8.41 -19.58 3.97
CA THR A 102 9.35 -18.48 4.16
C THR A 102 8.64 -17.15 3.90
N ILE A 103 8.62 -16.30 4.90
CA ILE A 103 8.21 -14.89 4.74
C ILE A 103 9.46 -14.06 4.47
N VAL A 104 9.45 -13.32 3.36
CA VAL A 104 10.56 -12.41 3.02
C VAL A 104 10.75 -11.41 4.16
N SER A 105 12.02 -11.22 4.58
CA SER A 105 12.43 -10.47 5.78
C SER A 105 12.05 -11.10 7.14
N GLY A 106 11.57 -12.34 7.18
CA GLY A 106 11.32 -13.07 8.42
C GLY A 106 10.05 -12.72 9.17
N GLY A 107 9.15 -11.95 8.56
CA GLY A 107 7.89 -11.53 9.17
C GLY A 107 7.36 -10.22 8.57
N THR A 108 6.51 -9.53 9.31
CA THR A 108 6.00 -8.20 8.90
C THR A 108 5.69 -7.32 10.10
N ASP A 109 5.94 -6.03 9.96
CA ASP A 109 5.60 -4.96 10.91
C ASP A 109 4.53 -4.00 10.35
N ASN A 110 3.97 -4.32 9.19
CA ASN A 110 2.96 -3.51 8.53
C ASN A 110 1.70 -4.35 8.17
N HIS A 111 1.02 -4.04 7.09
CA HIS A 111 -0.25 -4.62 6.69
C HIS A 111 -0.12 -5.79 5.71
N SER A 112 1.07 -6.10 5.22
CA SER A 112 1.26 -7.08 4.15
C SER A 112 2.55 -7.87 4.33
N MET A 113 2.62 -9.01 3.67
CA MET A 113 3.80 -9.88 3.66
C MET A 113 3.98 -10.49 2.27
N LEU A 114 5.22 -10.85 1.97
CA LEU A 114 5.60 -11.59 0.77
C LEU A 114 6.01 -13.01 1.17
N VAL A 115 5.28 -13.98 0.66
CA VAL A 115 5.52 -15.40 0.91
C VAL A 115 6.35 -15.96 -0.24
N ASP A 116 7.51 -16.52 0.06
CA ASP A 116 8.32 -17.28 -0.88
C ASP A 116 7.86 -18.74 -0.87
N LEU A 117 7.32 -19.21 -1.99
CA LEU A 117 6.78 -20.57 -2.12
C LEU A 117 7.86 -21.61 -2.32
N ARG A 118 9.06 -21.21 -2.76
CA ARG A 118 10.17 -22.14 -3.12
C ARG A 118 10.63 -23.00 -1.96
N SER A 119 10.55 -22.48 -0.74
CA SER A 119 11.00 -23.18 0.46
C SER A 119 10.17 -24.43 0.75
N LYS A 120 8.89 -24.41 0.42
CA LYS A 120 7.96 -25.52 0.72
C LYS A 120 7.49 -26.27 -0.52
N TYR A 121 7.29 -25.56 -1.61
CA TYR A 121 6.79 -26.10 -2.88
C TYR A 121 7.64 -25.57 -4.05
N PRO A 122 8.84 -26.17 -4.30
CA PRO A 122 9.78 -25.64 -5.29
C PRO A 122 9.21 -25.49 -6.69
N ASP A 123 8.30 -26.37 -7.09
CA ASP A 123 7.70 -26.35 -8.43
C ASP A 123 6.45 -25.46 -8.54
N LEU A 124 5.89 -25.03 -7.40
CA LEU A 124 4.70 -24.18 -7.38
C LEU A 124 5.06 -22.76 -7.80
N THR A 125 4.36 -22.25 -8.82
CA THR A 125 4.50 -20.86 -9.22
C THR A 125 3.51 -19.96 -8.49
N GLY A 126 3.88 -18.67 -8.31
CA GLY A 126 2.96 -17.68 -7.76
C GLY A 126 1.67 -17.57 -8.57
N LYS A 127 1.74 -17.73 -9.90
CA LYS A 127 0.56 -17.73 -10.79
C LYS A 127 -0.41 -18.87 -10.49
N VAL A 128 0.08 -20.07 -10.24
CA VAL A 128 -0.76 -21.23 -9.92
C VAL A 128 -1.37 -21.06 -8.52
N ALA A 129 -0.55 -20.63 -7.55
CA ALA A 129 -1.01 -20.36 -6.20
C ALA A 129 -2.08 -19.24 -6.16
N GLU A 130 -1.86 -18.12 -6.86
CA GLU A 130 -2.84 -17.05 -7.00
C GLU A 130 -4.18 -17.58 -7.55
N LYS A 131 -4.13 -18.33 -8.65
CA LYS A 131 -5.34 -18.89 -9.26
C LYS A 131 -6.09 -19.84 -8.32
N ALA A 132 -5.38 -20.70 -7.62
CA ALA A 132 -5.99 -21.65 -6.67
C ALA A 132 -6.65 -20.92 -5.49
N LEU A 133 -5.96 -19.96 -4.90
CA LEU A 133 -6.49 -19.17 -3.77
C LEU A 133 -7.68 -18.31 -4.19
N VAL A 134 -7.61 -17.65 -5.34
CA VAL A 134 -8.73 -16.85 -5.86
C VAL A 134 -9.95 -17.72 -6.13
N SER A 135 -9.79 -18.95 -6.60
CA SER A 135 -10.93 -19.89 -6.78
C SER A 135 -11.56 -20.36 -5.45
N ALA A 136 -10.85 -20.15 -4.34
CA ALA A 136 -11.35 -20.37 -2.97
C ALA A 136 -11.75 -19.03 -2.27
N ASP A 137 -12.02 -17.98 -3.04
CA ASP A 137 -12.38 -16.63 -2.56
C ASP A 137 -11.31 -15.94 -1.69
N ILE A 138 -10.05 -16.39 -1.79
CA ILE A 138 -8.90 -15.78 -1.11
C ILE A 138 -8.13 -14.92 -2.13
N THR A 139 -8.40 -13.63 -2.15
CA THR A 139 -7.75 -12.69 -3.08
C THR A 139 -6.32 -12.41 -2.67
N VAL A 140 -5.38 -12.80 -3.51
CA VAL A 140 -3.95 -12.55 -3.38
C VAL A 140 -3.36 -12.06 -4.70
N ASN A 141 -2.09 -11.65 -4.69
CA ASN A 141 -1.35 -11.32 -5.91
C ASN A 141 -0.13 -12.22 -6.02
N LYS A 142 0.11 -12.80 -7.21
CA LYS A 142 1.43 -13.34 -7.53
C LYS A 142 2.47 -12.23 -7.44
N ASN A 143 3.63 -12.52 -6.92
CA ASN A 143 4.69 -11.53 -6.71
C ASN A 143 6.06 -12.16 -6.87
N MET A 144 6.98 -11.44 -7.52
CA MET A 144 8.37 -11.86 -7.53
C MET A 144 8.96 -11.78 -6.12
N VAL A 145 9.82 -12.72 -5.80
CA VAL A 145 10.62 -12.71 -4.56
C VAL A 145 12.04 -12.22 -4.86
N PRO A 146 12.81 -11.80 -3.87
CA PRO A 146 14.20 -11.44 -4.08
C PRO A 146 14.96 -12.56 -4.81
N PHE A 147 15.75 -12.16 -5.83
CA PHE A 147 16.51 -13.08 -6.67
C PHE A 147 15.65 -14.18 -7.34
N ASP A 148 14.44 -13.82 -7.73
CA ASP A 148 13.53 -14.74 -8.41
C ASP A 148 14.07 -15.10 -9.80
N SER A 149 14.24 -16.39 -10.06
CA SER A 149 14.67 -16.91 -11.36
C SER A 149 13.52 -17.05 -12.37
N ARG A 150 12.28 -16.93 -11.92
CA ARG A 150 11.08 -17.00 -12.76
C ARG A 150 10.74 -15.61 -13.30
N SER A 151 10.05 -15.59 -14.43
CA SER A 151 9.57 -14.34 -15.02
C SER A 151 8.47 -13.70 -14.17
N ALA A 152 8.25 -12.40 -14.34
CA ALA A 152 7.15 -11.66 -13.68
C ALA A 152 5.74 -12.21 -14.00
N PHE A 153 5.60 -13.00 -15.06
CA PHE A 153 4.32 -13.66 -15.42
C PHE A 153 4.07 -14.94 -14.63
N GLN A 154 5.10 -15.56 -14.09
CA GLN A 154 5.02 -16.81 -13.31
C GLN A 154 5.21 -16.56 -11.82
N THR A 155 6.31 -15.89 -11.47
CA THR A 155 6.77 -15.57 -10.10
C THR A 155 6.97 -16.80 -9.20
N SER A 156 7.68 -16.62 -8.09
CA SER A 156 7.90 -17.66 -7.09
C SER A 156 7.24 -17.35 -5.75
N GLY A 157 6.50 -16.26 -5.66
CA GLY A 157 5.85 -15.85 -4.43
C GLY A 157 4.45 -15.31 -4.65
N ILE A 158 3.78 -15.09 -3.53
CA ILE A 158 2.50 -14.41 -3.44
C ILE A 158 2.56 -13.32 -2.36
N ARG A 159 1.81 -12.25 -2.56
CA ARG A 159 1.65 -11.19 -1.58
C ARG A 159 0.29 -11.29 -0.92
N LEU A 160 0.29 -11.30 0.41
CA LEU A 160 -0.88 -11.30 1.26
C LEU A 160 -0.99 -9.97 2.01
N GLY A 161 -2.22 -9.61 2.41
CA GLY A 161 -2.45 -8.42 3.24
C GLY A 161 -3.76 -8.53 4.01
N THR A 162 -3.80 -7.91 5.18
CA THR A 162 -4.89 -8.06 6.14
C THR A 162 -5.92 -6.92 6.21
N PRO A 163 -5.78 -5.77 5.51
CA PRO A 163 -6.75 -4.68 5.66
C PRO A 163 -8.19 -5.07 5.32
N ALA A 164 -8.42 -5.81 4.25
CA ALA A 164 -9.77 -6.17 3.79
C ALA A 164 -10.49 -7.10 4.77
N ILE A 165 -9.81 -8.13 5.27
CA ILE A 165 -10.41 -9.06 6.25
C ILE A 165 -10.57 -8.41 7.61
N THR A 166 -9.65 -7.53 8.02
CA THR A 166 -9.80 -6.74 9.26
C THR A 166 -11.02 -5.83 9.19
N THR A 167 -11.30 -5.22 8.04
CA THR A 167 -12.52 -4.43 7.81
C THR A 167 -13.79 -5.28 7.97
N ARG A 168 -13.71 -6.58 7.69
CA ARG A 168 -14.81 -7.55 7.90
C ARG A 168 -14.90 -8.08 9.31
N GLY A 169 -14.09 -7.58 10.24
CA GLY A 169 -14.11 -7.94 11.65
C GLY A 169 -13.17 -9.07 12.04
N ALA A 170 -12.32 -9.57 11.13
CA ALA A 170 -11.36 -10.62 11.45
C ALA A 170 -10.33 -10.14 12.49
N LYS A 171 -10.01 -11.03 13.41
CA LYS A 171 -9.00 -10.86 14.47
C LYS A 171 -7.97 -11.98 14.40
N GLU A 172 -7.08 -12.00 15.39
CA GLU A 172 -5.90 -12.86 15.42
C GLU A 172 -6.21 -14.35 15.33
N ASP A 173 -7.29 -14.81 15.97
CA ASP A 173 -7.76 -16.21 15.96
C ASP A 173 -8.03 -16.71 14.53
N LEU A 174 -8.73 -15.91 13.72
CA LEU A 174 -9.01 -16.25 12.33
C LEU A 174 -7.76 -16.27 11.43
N MET A 175 -6.66 -15.66 11.87
CA MET A 175 -5.40 -15.68 11.11
C MET A 175 -4.64 -16.99 11.27
N ILE A 176 -4.98 -17.81 12.24
CA ILE A 176 -4.30 -19.07 12.56
C ILE A 176 -5.00 -20.26 11.89
N GLU A 177 -6.31 -20.19 11.71
CA GLU A 177 -7.12 -21.21 11.02
C GLU A 177 -6.76 -21.32 9.53
#